data_7b3cc4c95b92c072fcb8e13a2697ffd9
#
_entry.id   7b3cc4c95b92c072fcb8e13a2697ffd9
#
_cell.length_a   1.000
_cell.length_b   1.000
_cell.length_c   1.000
_cell.angle_alpha   90.00
_cell.angle_beta   90.00
_cell.angle_gamma   90.00
#
_symmetry.space_group_name_H-M   'P 1'
#
loop_
_entity.id
_entity.type
_entity.pdbx_description
1 polymer ?
#
loop_
_entity_poly.entity_id
_entity_poly.type
_entity_poly.pdbx_seq_one_letter_code
_entity_poly.pdbx_strand_id
1 'polypeptide(L)'
;MSTEKGTVELTNMVMVMDKDGRMLVQERIKSWKGISFPGGHVEPGESFVDSAIREIKEETGLEIRNLKPCGVIHWSHNRNFNRYIVFLYKTSDYSGELISETEEGRVFFATYDEIKSMKLSSNFANYLPMFMNDEHSEAYGSWNEDDPEVLIYK
;
A
#
# COMPACT_ATOMS: atom_id res chain seq x y z
N MET A 1 16.82 15.97 26.12
CA MET A 1 15.96 15.08 25.33
C MET A 1 14.95 15.94 24.59
N SER A 2 14.90 15.81 23.27
CA SER A 2 13.92 16.57 22.49
C SER A 2 12.50 16.11 22.81
N THR A 3 11.59 17.04 23.01
CA THR A 3 10.17 16.78 23.22
C THR A 3 9.36 16.93 21.93
N GLU A 4 10.02 17.32 20.84
CA GLU A 4 9.34 17.47 19.55
C GLU A 4 9.00 16.10 18.99
N LYS A 5 7.72 15.88 18.82
CA LYS A 5 7.17 14.67 18.22
C LYS A 5 6.29 15.07 17.07
N GLY A 6 6.64 14.61 15.88
CA GLY A 6 5.76 14.75 14.73
C GLY A 6 4.52 13.88 14.87
N THR A 7 3.58 14.06 13.94
CA THR A 7 2.42 13.18 13.82
C THR A 7 2.83 11.86 13.17
N VAL A 8 2.02 10.82 13.40
CA VAL A 8 2.22 9.51 12.78
C VAL A 8 0.93 9.11 12.08
N GLU A 9 1.01 8.87 10.77
CA GLU A 9 -0.07 8.27 10.01
C GLU A 9 0.23 6.80 9.79
N LEU A 10 -0.70 5.94 10.18
CA LEU A 10 -0.58 4.48 10.01
C LEU A 10 -1.51 4.05 8.89
N THR A 11 -0.92 3.44 7.87
CA THR A 11 -1.66 2.98 6.69
C THR A 11 -1.26 1.56 6.33
N ASN A 12 -1.96 0.98 5.38
CA ASN A 12 -1.66 -0.35 4.85
C ASN A 12 -1.77 -0.35 3.32
N MET A 13 -1.17 -1.36 2.72
CA MET A 13 -1.28 -1.64 1.29
C MET A 13 -1.21 -3.15 1.11
N VAL A 14 -2.08 -3.71 0.28
CA VAL A 14 -2.21 -5.16 0.16
C VAL A 14 -2.11 -5.61 -1.29
N MET A 15 -1.20 -6.57 -1.53
CA MET A 15 -1.15 -7.28 -2.80
C MET A 15 -2.01 -8.54 -2.70
N VAL A 16 -3.12 -8.54 -3.43
CA VAL A 16 -3.98 -9.72 -3.55
C VAL A 16 -3.71 -10.36 -4.90
N MET A 17 -3.30 -11.63 -4.89
CA MET A 17 -2.92 -12.33 -6.12
C MET A 17 -3.91 -13.45 -6.40
N ASP A 18 -4.35 -13.56 -7.65
CA ASP A 18 -5.20 -14.66 -8.05
C ASP A 18 -4.38 -15.91 -8.42
N LYS A 19 -5.08 -16.99 -8.77
CA LYS A 19 -4.45 -18.28 -9.11
C LYS A 19 -3.56 -18.23 -10.36
N ASP A 20 -3.76 -17.23 -11.21
CA ASP A 20 -2.98 -17.06 -12.44
C ASP A 20 -1.82 -16.09 -12.28
N GLY A 21 -1.57 -15.64 -11.05
CA GLY A 21 -0.49 -14.72 -10.75
C GLY A 21 -0.81 -13.25 -11.06
N ARG A 22 -2.06 -12.92 -11.35
CA ARG A 22 -2.48 -11.54 -11.54
C ARG A 22 -2.72 -10.88 -10.19
N MET A 23 -2.46 -9.60 -10.11
CA MET A 23 -2.54 -8.83 -8.87
C MET A 23 -3.69 -7.83 -8.94
N LEU A 24 -4.41 -7.69 -7.84
CA LEU A 24 -5.50 -6.74 -7.71
C LEU A 24 -4.94 -5.33 -7.64
N VAL A 25 -5.33 -4.49 -8.58
CA VAL A 25 -4.90 -3.09 -8.63
C VAL A 25 -6.10 -2.16 -8.62
N GLN A 26 -5.87 -0.95 -8.16
CA GLN A 26 -6.83 0.13 -8.14
C GLN A 26 -6.30 1.30 -8.95
N GLU A 27 -7.11 1.80 -9.88
CA GLU A 27 -6.81 3.06 -10.57
C GLU A 27 -7.41 4.20 -9.74
N ARG A 28 -6.57 4.88 -8.99
CA ARG A 28 -6.98 5.96 -8.10
C ARG A 28 -7.28 7.23 -8.90
N ILE A 29 -8.39 7.87 -8.58
CA ILE A 29 -8.87 9.05 -9.32
C ILE A 29 -8.99 10.31 -8.47
N LYS A 30 -9.03 10.20 -7.14
CA LYS A 30 -9.16 11.34 -6.23
C LYS A 30 -7.82 11.87 -5.76
N SER A 31 -7.08 11.06 -5.01
CA SER A 31 -5.75 11.40 -4.51
C SER A 31 -4.76 10.33 -4.90
N TRP A 32 -3.48 10.67 -5.02
CA TRP A 32 -2.44 9.74 -5.45
C TRP A 32 -2.82 9.04 -6.76
N LYS A 33 -3.23 9.84 -7.75
CA LYS A 33 -3.77 9.33 -9.03
C LYS A 33 -2.83 8.37 -9.73
N GLY A 34 -3.41 7.32 -10.31
CA GLY A 34 -2.70 6.26 -11.01
C GLY A 34 -2.93 4.90 -10.39
N ILE A 35 -2.21 3.91 -10.90
CA ILE A 35 -2.34 2.52 -10.46
C ILE A 35 -1.53 2.28 -9.19
N SER A 36 -2.17 1.63 -8.22
CA SER A 36 -1.51 1.12 -7.02
C SER A 36 -2.25 -0.13 -6.52
N PHE A 37 -1.67 -0.82 -5.56
CA PHE A 37 -2.43 -1.81 -4.80
C PHE A 37 -3.39 -1.07 -3.85
N PRO A 38 -4.56 -1.66 -3.57
CA PRO A 38 -5.51 -1.05 -2.65
C PRO A 38 -4.99 -1.06 -1.21
N GLY A 39 -5.52 -0.17 -0.40
CA GLY A 39 -5.18 -0.02 1.01
C GLY A 39 -5.75 1.27 1.55
N GLY A 40 -5.47 1.57 2.80
CA GLY A 40 -6.00 2.78 3.44
C GLY A 40 -5.45 2.98 4.83
N HIS A 41 -6.13 3.81 5.61
CA HIS A 41 -5.71 4.16 6.97
C HIS A 41 -6.12 3.14 8.00
N VAL A 42 -5.26 2.93 8.99
CA VAL A 42 -5.57 2.16 10.20
C VAL A 42 -6.38 3.06 11.12
N GLU A 43 -7.56 2.59 11.54
CA GLU A 43 -8.42 3.35 12.44
C GLU A 43 -8.06 3.07 13.90
N PRO A 44 -8.35 4.02 14.82
CA PRO A 44 -8.12 3.79 16.25
C PRO A 44 -8.83 2.53 16.73
N GLY A 45 -8.11 1.71 17.48
CA GLY A 45 -8.66 0.50 18.07
C GLY A 45 -8.68 -0.73 17.17
N GLU A 46 -8.26 -0.61 15.91
CA GLU A 46 -8.18 -1.79 15.04
C GLU A 46 -6.72 -2.23 14.85
N SER A 47 -6.52 -3.54 14.66
CA SER A 47 -5.21 -4.07 14.34
C SER A 47 -4.81 -3.72 12.91
N PHE A 48 -3.51 -3.80 12.60
CA PHE A 48 -3.04 -3.56 11.24
C PHE A 48 -3.63 -4.56 10.25
N VAL A 49 -3.72 -5.82 10.64
CA VAL A 49 -4.31 -6.87 9.80
C VAL A 49 -5.80 -6.61 9.57
N ASP A 50 -6.54 -6.30 10.64
CA ASP A 50 -7.98 -6.02 10.52
C ASP A 50 -8.24 -4.79 9.66
N SER A 51 -7.39 -3.75 9.77
CA SER A 51 -7.51 -2.57 8.93
C SER A 51 -7.33 -2.89 7.45
N ALA A 52 -6.38 -3.75 7.14
CA ALA A 52 -6.13 -4.19 5.77
C ALA A 52 -7.32 -4.98 5.22
N ILE A 53 -7.85 -5.91 6.01
CA ILE A 53 -9.03 -6.70 5.63
C ILE A 53 -10.23 -5.79 5.38
N ARG A 54 -10.47 -4.82 6.25
CA ARG A 54 -11.56 -3.87 6.13
C ARG A 54 -11.44 -3.01 4.87
N GLU A 55 -10.25 -2.44 4.64
CA GLU A 55 -10.02 -1.58 3.47
C GLU A 55 -10.22 -2.33 2.17
N ILE A 56 -9.72 -3.56 2.07
CA ILE A 56 -9.90 -4.37 0.86
C ILE A 56 -11.39 -4.66 0.64
N LYS A 57 -12.13 -4.95 1.71
CA LYS A 57 -13.57 -5.17 1.60
C LYS A 57 -14.31 -3.92 1.11
N GLU A 58 -13.99 -2.77 1.68
CA GLU A 58 -14.61 -1.50 1.31
C GLU A 58 -14.29 -1.09 -0.13
N GLU A 59 -13.05 -1.24 -0.53
CA GLU A 59 -12.59 -0.76 -1.84
C GLU A 59 -12.83 -1.74 -2.98
N THR A 60 -12.88 -3.04 -2.70
CA THR A 60 -12.90 -4.07 -3.75
C THR A 60 -14.05 -5.06 -3.65
N GLY A 61 -14.71 -5.15 -2.50
CA GLY A 61 -15.75 -6.15 -2.23
C GLY A 61 -15.20 -7.52 -1.83
N LEU A 62 -13.89 -7.73 -1.91
CA LEU A 62 -13.29 -9.03 -1.59
C LEU A 62 -13.02 -9.17 -0.10
N GLU A 63 -13.22 -10.39 0.40
CA GLU A 63 -12.84 -10.78 1.75
C GLU A 63 -11.53 -11.54 1.70
N ILE A 64 -10.49 -10.99 2.32
CA ILE A 64 -9.17 -11.57 2.31
C ILE A 64 -8.82 -12.20 3.65
N ARG A 65 -7.95 -13.21 3.63
CA ARG A 65 -7.51 -13.97 4.79
C ARG A 65 -6.05 -14.35 4.64
N ASN A 66 -5.44 -14.79 5.76
CA ASN A 66 -4.09 -15.33 5.77
C ASN A 66 -3.05 -14.34 5.20
N LEU A 67 -3.10 -13.11 5.68
CA LEU A 67 -2.19 -12.06 5.24
C LEU A 67 -0.77 -12.36 5.70
N LYS A 68 0.17 -12.31 4.75
CA LYS A 68 1.60 -12.44 5.03
C LYS A 68 2.25 -11.05 5.00
N PRO A 69 3.00 -10.65 6.03
CA PRO A 69 3.67 -9.35 6.02
C PRO A 69 4.79 -9.30 4.97
N CYS A 70 4.90 -8.15 4.31
CA CYS A 70 5.93 -7.86 3.30
C CYS A 70 6.86 -6.74 3.76
N GLY A 71 6.86 -6.43 5.05
CA GLY A 71 7.62 -5.33 5.60
C GLY A 71 6.83 -4.03 5.70
N VAL A 72 7.54 -2.95 5.92
CA VAL A 72 6.94 -1.62 6.08
C VAL A 72 7.64 -0.60 5.19
N ILE A 73 6.90 0.39 4.75
CA ILE A 73 7.45 1.61 4.17
C ILE A 73 7.36 2.67 5.26
N HIS A 74 8.47 3.33 5.53
CA HIS A 74 8.54 4.35 6.55
C HIS A 74 9.08 5.66 5.96
N TRP A 75 8.22 6.66 5.87
CA TRP A 75 8.58 8.00 5.48
C TRP A 75 8.68 8.90 6.70
N SER A 76 9.77 9.65 6.82
CA SER A 76 9.98 10.59 7.90
C SER A 76 10.25 11.98 7.32
N HIS A 77 9.46 12.96 7.71
CA HIS A 77 9.71 14.35 7.31
C HIS A 77 10.95 14.87 8.05
N ASN A 78 11.90 15.41 7.32
CA ASN A 78 13.20 15.74 7.88
C ASN A 78 13.25 17.06 8.67
N ARG A 79 12.15 17.82 8.72
CA ARG A 79 12.07 19.09 9.47
C ARG A 79 11.13 18.98 10.67
N ASN A 80 9.89 18.47 10.46
CA ASN A 80 8.89 18.43 11.52
C ASN A 80 8.73 17.05 12.17
N PHE A 81 9.45 16.02 11.65
CA PHE A 81 9.43 14.64 12.15
C PHE A 81 8.08 13.95 12.05
N ASN A 82 7.18 14.42 11.18
CA ASN A 82 5.98 13.70 10.83
C ASN A 82 6.36 12.41 10.12
N ARG A 83 5.62 11.34 10.40
CA ARG A 83 5.88 10.02 9.82
C ARG A 83 4.66 9.50 9.10
N TYR A 84 4.92 8.83 7.99
CA TYR A 84 3.90 8.13 7.23
C TYR A 84 4.38 6.68 7.11
N ILE A 85 3.60 5.75 7.66
CA ILE A 85 4.00 4.34 7.74
C ILE A 85 2.98 3.50 6.99
N VAL A 86 3.46 2.68 6.05
CA VAL A 86 2.63 1.77 5.27
C VAL A 86 3.00 0.34 5.63
N PHE A 87 2.08 -0.38 6.26
CA PHE A 87 2.24 -1.80 6.53
C PHE A 87 1.86 -2.56 5.26
N LEU A 88 2.76 -3.41 4.78
CA LEU A 88 2.59 -4.13 3.52
C LEU A 88 2.22 -5.59 3.80
N TYR A 89 1.18 -6.06 3.10
CA TYR A 89 0.71 -7.44 3.22
C TYR A 89 0.46 -8.03 1.84
N LYS A 90 0.54 -9.35 1.75
CA LYS A 90 0.13 -10.09 0.55
C LYS A 90 -0.69 -11.31 0.93
N THR A 91 -1.59 -11.70 0.06
CA THR A 91 -2.39 -12.91 0.21
C THR A 91 -2.90 -13.40 -1.15
N SER A 92 -3.13 -14.72 -1.24
CA SER A 92 -3.85 -15.33 -2.36
C SER A 92 -5.16 -15.99 -1.88
N ASP A 93 -5.50 -15.80 -0.60
CA ASP A 93 -6.69 -16.38 0.00
C ASP A 93 -7.79 -15.33 0.10
N TYR A 94 -8.72 -15.38 -0.84
CA TYR A 94 -9.83 -14.43 -0.88
C TYR A 94 -11.09 -15.08 -1.40
N SER A 95 -12.23 -14.43 -1.13
CA SER A 95 -13.54 -14.84 -1.62
C SER A 95 -14.40 -13.59 -1.84
N GLY A 96 -15.61 -13.80 -2.34
CA GLY A 96 -16.53 -12.71 -2.61
C GLY A 96 -16.51 -12.26 -4.07
N GLU A 97 -17.30 -11.23 -4.36
CA GLU A 97 -17.40 -10.67 -5.71
C GLU A 97 -16.66 -9.35 -5.79
N LEU A 98 -15.85 -9.21 -6.83
CA LEU A 98 -15.12 -7.97 -7.10
C LEU A 98 -16.10 -6.88 -7.52
N ILE A 99 -16.06 -5.76 -6.81
CA ILE A 99 -16.75 -4.52 -7.19
C ILE A 99 -15.79 -3.78 -8.12
N SER A 100 -16.10 -3.75 -9.41
CA SER A 100 -15.19 -3.25 -10.43
C SER A 100 -14.97 -1.74 -10.40
N GLU A 101 -15.86 -1.00 -9.75
CA GLU A 101 -15.75 0.46 -9.66
C GLU A 101 -16.39 0.97 -8.38
N THR A 102 -15.69 1.88 -7.69
CA THR A 102 -16.18 2.60 -6.52
C THR A 102 -15.87 4.09 -6.69
N GLU A 103 -16.23 4.92 -5.70
CA GLU A 103 -15.87 6.34 -5.70
C GLU A 103 -14.36 6.57 -5.74
N GLU A 104 -13.57 5.59 -5.28
CA GLU A 104 -12.11 5.67 -5.28
C GLU A 104 -11.49 5.35 -6.63
N GLY A 105 -12.24 4.74 -7.56
CA GLY A 105 -11.80 4.39 -8.90
C GLY A 105 -12.11 2.95 -9.27
N ARG A 106 -11.53 2.51 -10.39
CA ARG A 106 -11.71 1.14 -10.90
C ARG A 106 -10.77 0.18 -10.18
N VAL A 107 -11.24 -1.07 -10.03
CA VAL A 107 -10.46 -2.15 -9.42
C VAL A 107 -10.49 -3.36 -10.38
N PHE A 108 -9.33 -3.94 -10.65
CA PHE A 108 -9.21 -5.07 -11.56
C PHE A 108 -7.92 -5.86 -11.30
N PHE A 109 -7.88 -7.09 -11.80
CA PHE A 109 -6.66 -7.91 -11.76
C PHE A 109 -5.82 -7.67 -13.00
N ALA A 110 -4.50 -7.58 -12.82
CA ALA A 110 -3.55 -7.37 -13.91
C ALA A 110 -2.26 -8.14 -13.65
N THR A 111 -1.59 -8.54 -14.72
CA THR A 111 -0.27 -9.17 -14.61
C THR A 111 0.80 -8.14 -14.23
N TYR A 112 1.92 -8.62 -13.73
CA TYR A 112 3.05 -7.74 -13.39
C TYR A 112 3.51 -6.90 -14.61
N ASP A 113 3.58 -7.53 -15.78
CA ASP A 113 3.98 -6.82 -17.01
C ASP A 113 2.96 -5.75 -17.42
N GLU A 114 1.68 -6.06 -17.30
CA GLU A 114 0.62 -5.08 -17.54
C GLU A 114 0.72 -3.89 -16.58
N ILE A 115 0.91 -4.17 -15.30
CA ILE A 115 1.05 -3.12 -14.27
C ILE A 115 2.20 -2.19 -14.61
N LYS A 116 3.36 -2.73 -14.99
CA LYS A 116 4.55 -1.92 -15.33
C LYS A 116 4.33 -1.01 -16.52
N SER A 117 3.41 -1.35 -17.41
CA SER A 117 3.09 -0.53 -18.58
C SER A 117 2.05 0.55 -18.32
N MET A 118 1.40 0.53 -17.16
CA MET A 118 0.36 1.49 -16.79
C MET A 118 0.96 2.73 -16.14
N LYS A 119 0.15 3.78 -16.05
CA LYS A 119 0.52 4.98 -15.29
C LYS A 119 0.39 4.68 -13.80
N LEU A 120 1.51 4.52 -13.12
CA LEU A 120 1.55 4.22 -11.69
C LEU A 120 1.35 5.47 -10.85
N SER A 121 0.73 5.31 -9.69
CA SER A 121 0.67 6.38 -8.70
C SER A 121 2.08 6.66 -8.17
N SER A 122 2.27 7.87 -7.61
CA SER A 122 3.56 8.29 -7.07
C SER A 122 4.10 7.26 -6.07
N ASN A 123 5.37 6.90 -6.21
CA ASN A 123 6.11 5.93 -5.38
C ASN A 123 5.69 4.47 -5.50
N PHE A 124 4.60 4.13 -6.18
CA PHE A 124 4.18 2.72 -6.24
C PHE A 124 5.25 1.82 -6.87
N ALA A 125 5.94 2.29 -7.91
CA ALA A 125 7.04 1.54 -8.50
C ALA A 125 8.14 1.19 -7.48
N ASN A 126 8.38 2.07 -6.53
CA ASN A 126 9.36 1.89 -5.47
C ASN A 126 8.87 0.97 -4.35
N TYR A 127 7.56 0.79 -4.22
CA TYR A 127 6.97 -0.12 -3.23
C TYR A 127 6.92 -1.57 -3.74
N LEU A 128 6.80 -1.76 -5.06
CA LEU A 128 6.69 -3.09 -5.67
C LEU A 128 7.78 -4.07 -5.23
N PRO A 129 9.08 -3.69 -5.18
CA PRO A 129 10.11 -4.64 -4.75
C PRO A 129 9.88 -5.25 -3.37
N MET A 130 9.24 -4.52 -2.46
CA MET A 130 8.92 -5.03 -1.12
C MET A 130 7.94 -6.21 -1.17
N PHE A 131 7.01 -6.19 -2.13
CA PHE A 131 6.05 -7.27 -2.32
C PHE A 131 6.62 -8.43 -3.12
N MET A 132 7.52 -8.14 -4.05
CA MET A 132 7.97 -9.11 -5.05
C MET A 132 9.11 -10.01 -4.60
N ASN A 133 9.81 -9.64 -3.52
CA ASN A 133 10.85 -10.48 -2.94
C ASN A 133 10.87 -10.33 -1.41
N ASP A 134 11.51 -11.27 -0.72
CA ASP A 134 11.58 -11.30 0.74
C ASP A 134 12.94 -10.81 1.27
N GLU A 135 13.70 -10.06 0.48
CA GLU A 135 15.05 -9.62 0.85
C GLU A 135 15.07 -8.47 1.85
N HIS A 136 14.00 -7.71 1.93
CA HIS A 136 13.96 -6.50 2.76
C HIS A 136 12.81 -6.54 3.75
N SER A 137 13.03 -5.98 4.93
CA SER A 137 11.99 -5.83 5.95
C SER A 137 11.43 -4.42 6.02
N GLU A 138 12.15 -3.45 5.46
CA GLU A 138 11.77 -2.04 5.51
C GLU A 138 12.28 -1.32 4.28
N ALA A 139 11.51 -0.33 3.80
CA ALA A 139 12.03 0.70 2.93
C ALA A 139 11.86 2.03 3.66
N TYR A 140 12.94 2.75 3.83
CA TYR A 140 12.96 4.01 4.59
C TYR A 140 13.31 5.17 3.69
N GLY A 141 12.57 6.26 3.82
CA GLY A 141 12.85 7.50 3.13
C GLY A 141 12.60 8.72 4.00
N SER A 142 13.32 9.78 3.73
CA SER A 142 13.02 11.09 4.28
C SER A 142 12.43 11.97 3.18
N TRP A 143 11.60 12.91 3.58
CA TRP A 143 11.04 13.85 2.61
C TRP A 143 10.97 15.25 3.20
N ASN A 144 10.89 16.22 2.32
CA ASN A 144 10.42 17.57 2.55
C ASN A 144 9.91 18.09 1.20
N GLU A 145 9.40 19.30 1.20
CA GLU A 145 8.77 19.89 0.02
C GLU A 145 9.79 20.29 -1.07
N ASP A 146 11.06 20.35 -0.73
CA ASP A 146 12.12 20.86 -1.60
C ASP A 146 12.98 19.78 -2.25
N ASP A 147 13.05 18.58 -1.63
CA ASP A 147 13.95 17.52 -2.06
C ASP A 147 13.18 16.34 -2.70
N PRO A 148 13.81 15.64 -3.66
CA PRO A 148 13.20 14.42 -4.21
C PRO A 148 13.06 13.34 -3.15
N GLU A 149 11.98 12.58 -3.24
CA GLU A 149 11.73 11.43 -2.38
C GLU A 149 12.58 10.24 -2.84
N VAL A 150 13.34 9.65 -1.93
CA VAL A 150 14.19 8.48 -2.19
C VAL A 150 13.96 7.45 -1.08
N LEU A 151 13.69 6.21 -1.48
CA LEU A 151 13.57 5.08 -0.56
C LEU A 151 14.84 4.25 -0.56
N ILE A 152 15.26 3.83 0.63
CA ILE A 152 16.40 2.94 0.84
C ILE A 152 15.88 1.64 1.44
N TYR A 153 16.15 0.53 0.76
CA TYR A 153 15.70 -0.80 1.20
C TYR A 153 16.67 -1.38 2.23
N LYS A 154 16.11 -1.96 3.28
CA LYS A 154 16.87 -2.52 4.40
C LYS A 154 16.46 -3.94 4.73
#